data_3efa71aba6f24f15b040e30c5ed31db3
#
_entry.id   3efa71aba6f24f15b040e30c5ed31db3
#
_cell.length_a   1.000
_cell.length_b   1.000
_cell.length_c   1.000
_cell.angle_alpha   90.00
_cell.angle_beta   90.00
_cell.angle_gamma   90.00
#
_symmetry.space_group_name_H-M   'P 1'
#
loop_
_entity.id
_entity.type
_entity.pdbx_description
1 polymer ?
#
loop_
_entity_poly.entity_id
_entity_poly.type
_entity_poly.pdbx_seq_one_letter_code
_entity_poly.pdbx_strand_id
1 'polypeptide(L)'
;MRDGYRFEFGALDEPDAPKAQALKPLEEAAEVYGAWQDCDDMRLSPIMTARREYRQNLIDECMDVVQAVVSLLDAEGFTQQDVDAAIERCNERNRERGRL
;
A
#
# COMPACT_ATOMS: atom_id res chain seq x y z
N MET A 1 -13.84 12.70 -11.00
CA MET A 1 -12.77 11.88 -10.40
C MET A 1 -12.08 12.65 -9.28
N ARG A 2 -11.86 12.02 -8.15
CA ARG A 2 -11.11 12.62 -7.05
C ARG A 2 -9.61 12.57 -7.36
N ASP A 3 -8.86 13.51 -6.80
CA ASP A 3 -7.41 13.48 -6.90
C ASP A 3 -6.87 12.29 -6.13
N GLY A 4 -5.86 11.66 -6.70
CA GLY A 4 -5.16 10.56 -6.06
C GLY A 4 -3.84 11.01 -5.44
N TYR A 5 -2.97 10.03 -5.18
CA TYR A 5 -1.65 10.25 -4.60
C TYR A 5 -0.56 9.78 -5.54
N ARG A 6 0.62 10.36 -5.39
CA ARG A 6 1.84 9.89 -6.03
C ARG A 6 2.68 9.16 -5.01
N PHE A 7 3.33 8.10 -5.46
CA PHE A 7 4.27 7.34 -4.64
C PHE A 7 5.59 7.18 -5.37
N GLU A 8 6.68 7.45 -4.66
CA GLU A 8 8.03 7.16 -5.14
C GLU A 8 8.71 6.32 -4.08
N PHE A 9 9.04 5.08 -4.42
CA PHE A 9 9.68 4.14 -3.53
C PHE A 9 10.86 3.49 -4.21
N GLY A 10 11.98 3.37 -3.50
CA GLY A 10 13.05 2.51 -3.93
C GLY A 10 12.72 1.05 -3.66
N ALA A 11 13.26 0.13 -4.45
CA ALA A 11 13.19 -1.27 -4.15
C ALA A 11 14.27 -1.63 -3.12
N LEU A 12 14.02 -2.69 -2.35
CA LEU A 12 14.99 -3.17 -1.37
C LEU A 12 16.17 -3.84 -2.09
N ASP A 13 17.40 -3.59 -1.60
CA ASP A 13 18.62 -4.12 -2.21
C ASP A 13 18.70 -5.66 -2.16
N GLU A 14 18.19 -6.25 -1.11
CA GLU A 14 18.24 -7.69 -0.89
C GLU A 14 16.83 -8.26 -0.87
N PRO A 15 16.29 -8.71 -2.02
CA PRO A 15 14.96 -9.29 -2.06
C PRO A 15 14.97 -10.66 -1.34
N ASP A 16 13.82 -11.00 -0.76
CA ASP A 16 13.57 -12.33 -0.19
C ASP A 16 13.56 -13.39 -1.32
N ALA A 17 13.55 -14.67 -0.91
CA ALA A 17 13.30 -15.77 -1.86
C ALA A 17 11.97 -15.51 -2.60
N PRO A 18 11.86 -15.96 -3.88
CA PRO A 18 10.72 -15.59 -4.73
C PRO A 18 9.33 -15.76 -4.10
N LYS A 19 9.09 -16.89 -3.45
CA LYS A 19 7.79 -17.13 -2.79
C LYS A 19 7.57 -16.20 -1.61
N ALA A 20 8.59 -15.99 -0.78
CA ALA A 20 8.50 -15.08 0.36
C ALA A 20 8.26 -13.64 -0.11
N GLN A 21 8.94 -13.23 -1.17
CA GLN A 21 8.76 -11.91 -1.77
C GLN A 21 7.32 -11.72 -2.29
N ALA A 22 6.76 -12.75 -2.92
CA ALA A 22 5.38 -12.72 -3.42
C ALA A 22 4.34 -12.66 -2.29
N LEU A 23 4.65 -13.22 -1.11
CA LEU A 23 3.75 -13.21 0.04
C LEU A 23 3.81 -11.92 0.87
N LYS A 24 4.87 -11.12 0.71
CA LYS A 24 5.05 -9.88 1.50
C LYS A 24 3.87 -8.91 1.38
N PRO A 25 3.35 -8.58 0.20
CA PRO A 25 2.19 -7.69 0.10
C PRO A 25 0.98 -8.20 0.88
N LEU A 26 0.75 -9.50 0.92
CA LEU A 26 -0.35 -10.09 1.69
C LEU A 26 -0.13 -9.93 3.21
N GLU A 27 1.09 -10.20 3.68
CA GLU A 27 1.44 -10.05 5.09
C GLU A 27 1.26 -8.60 5.55
N GLU A 28 1.77 -7.64 4.77
CA GLU A 28 1.66 -6.22 5.07
C GLU A 28 0.21 -5.73 5.00
N ALA A 29 -0.58 -6.25 4.06
CA ALA A 29 -2.00 -5.91 3.96
C ALA A 29 -2.79 -6.34 5.19
N ALA A 30 -2.45 -7.49 5.79
CA ALA A 30 -3.06 -7.95 7.02
C ALA A 30 -2.77 -6.97 8.18
N GLU A 31 -1.57 -6.42 8.24
CA GLU A 31 -1.18 -5.43 9.25
C GLU A 31 -1.94 -4.12 9.08
N VAL A 32 -2.26 -3.73 7.84
CA VAL A 32 -3.09 -2.55 7.56
C VAL A 32 -4.48 -2.72 8.20
N TYR A 33 -5.08 -3.90 8.06
CA TYR A 33 -6.40 -4.14 8.64
C TYR A 33 -6.36 -4.07 10.18
N GLY A 34 -5.33 -4.65 10.81
CA GLY A 34 -5.14 -4.54 12.26
C GLY A 34 -4.98 -3.09 12.71
N ALA A 35 -4.17 -2.32 12.00
CA ALA A 35 -3.96 -0.90 12.30
C ALA A 35 -5.26 -0.10 12.12
N TRP A 36 -6.07 -0.44 11.12
CA TRP A 36 -7.37 0.19 10.91
C TRP A 36 -8.34 -0.10 12.07
N GLN A 37 -8.38 -1.35 12.53
CA GLN A 37 -9.22 -1.73 13.68
C GLN A 37 -8.85 -0.93 14.92
N ASP A 38 -7.56 -0.79 15.22
CA ASP A 38 -7.07 0.00 16.35
C ASP A 38 -7.46 1.47 16.19
N CYS A 39 -7.30 2.01 14.99
CA CYS A 39 -7.68 3.39 14.67
C CYS A 39 -9.19 3.60 14.86
N ASP A 40 -10.00 2.65 14.42
CA ASP A 40 -11.46 2.71 14.55
C ASP A 40 -11.89 2.66 16.03
N ASP A 41 -11.27 1.79 16.83
CA ASP A 41 -11.52 1.69 18.27
C ASP A 41 -11.22 3.00 19.00
N MET A 42 -10.23 3.74 18.52
CA MET A 42 -9.79 5.01 19.14
C MET A 42 -10.49 6.25 18.55
N ARG A 43 -11.40 6.06 17.61
CA ARG A 43 -12.04 7.17 16.87
C ARG A 43 -12.72 8.19 17.77
N LEU A 44 -13.36 7.73 18.85
CA LEU A 44 -14.08 8.56 19.80
C LEU A 44 -13.30 8.84 21.09
N SER A 45 -12.03 8.47 21.14
CA SER A 45 -11.20 8.75 22.30
C SER A 45 -11.06 10.27 22.51
N PRO A 46 -11.19 10.77 23.76
CA PRO A 46 -10.94 12.17 24.06
C PRO A 46 -9.45 12.53 24.03
N ILE A 47 -8.57 11.54 23.98
CA ILE A 47 -7.11 11.75 24.00
C ILE A 47 -6.63 11.93 22.55
N MET A 48 -6.44 13.20 22.15
CA MET A 48 -6.05 13.53 20.76
C MET A 48 -4.70 12.95 20.36
N THR A 49 -3.74 12.91 21.27
CA THR A 49 -2.42 12.33 20.99
C THR A 49 -2.52 10.84 20.66
N ALA A 50 -3.33 10.10 21.40
CA ALA A 50 -3.55 8.67 21.13
C ALA A 50 -4.19 8.47 19.75
N ARG A 51 -5.20 9.27 19.40
CA ARG A 51 -5.82 9.20 18.06
C ARG A 51 -4.82 9.48 16.94
N ARG A 52 -3.95 10.47 17.11
CA ARG A 52 -2.91 10.81 16.13
C ARG A 52 -1.93 9.67 15.94
N GLU A 53 -1.51 9.04 17.04
CA GLU A 53 -0.56 7.93 16.97
C GLU A 53 -1.14 6.73 16.22
N TYR A 54 -2.40 6.36 16.45
CA TYR A 54 -3.05 5.28 15.73
C TYR A 54 -3.25 5.61 14.25
N ARG A 55 -3.57 6.86 13.92
CA ARG A 55 -3.66 7.29 12.52
C ARG A 55 -2.32 7.30 11.83
N GLN A 56 -1.27 7.72 12.53
CA GLN A 56 0.11 7.67 12.01
C GLN A 56 0.52 6.22 11.73
N ASN A 57 0.21 5.32 12.65
CA ASN A 57 0.50 3.91 12.45
C ASN A 57 -0.25 3.34 11.24
N LEU A 58 -1.51 3.72 11.04
CA LEU A 58 -2.30 3.27 9.90
C LEU A 58 -1.66 3.67 8.57
N ILE A 59 -1.26 4.93 8.42
CA ILE A 59 -0.62 5.37 7.19
C ILE A 59 0.74 4.69 6.98
N ASP A 60 1.51 4.50 8.04
CA ASP A 60 2.80 3.82 7.97
C ASP A 60 2.63 2.37 7.47
N GLU A 61 1.64 1.65 7.99
CA GLU A 61 1.34 0.30 7.53
C GLU A 61 0.89 0.27 6.06
N CYS A 62 0.13 1.28 5.62
CA CYS A 62 -0.23 1.40 4.20
C CYS A 62 1.01 1.57 3.32
N MET A 63 1.97 2.37 3.77
CA MET A 63 3.21 2.58 3.01
C MET A 63 4.06 1.32 2.96
N ASP A 64 4.04 0.50 4.01
CA ASP A 64 4.73 -0.79 4.01
C ASP A 64 4.16 -1.74 2.95
N VAL A 65 2.84 -1.70 2.70
CA VAL A 65 2.24 -2.46 1.59
C VAL A 65 2.79 -1.99 0.25
N VAL A 66 2.84 -0.68 0.02
CA VAL A 66 3.37 -0.11 -1.22
C VAL A 66 4.83 -0.51 -1.41
N GLN A 67 5.64 -0.42 -0.35
CA GLN A 67 7.04 -0.85 -0.41
C GLN A 67 7.17 -2.33 -0.77
N ALA A 68 6.35 -3.19 -0.19
CA ALA A 68 6.36 -4.62 -0.49
C ALA A 68 5.99 -4.90 -1.96
N VAL A 69 5.00 -4.17 -2.49
CA VAL A 69 4.60 -4.28 -3.91
C VAL A 69 5.73 -3.82 -4.82
N VAL A 70 6.36 -2.69 -4.53
CA VAL A 70 7.48 -2.16 -5.33
C VAL A 70 8.63 -3.18 -5.35
N SER A 71 8.99 -3.74 -4.20
CA SER A 71 10.07 -4.72 -4.11
C SER A 71 9.76 -6.02 -4.87
N LEU A 72 8.50 -6.46 -4.84
CA LEU A 72 8.06 -7.62 -5.63
C LEU A 72 8.20 -7.35 -7.13
N LEU A 73 7.71 -6.20 -7.60
CA LEU A 73 7.78 -5.83 -9.02
C LEU A 73 9.22 -5.74 -9.51
N ASP A 74 10.10 -5.17 -8.69
CA ASP A 74 11.53 -5.09 -9.02
C ASP A 74 12.17 -6.48 -9.07
N ALA A 75 11.87 -7.34 -8.10
CA ALA A 75 12.41 -8.70 -8.06
C ALA A 75 11.97 -9.53 -9.27
N GLU A 76 10.77 -9.28 -9.80
CA GLU A 76 10.26 -9.95 -10.99
C GLU A 76 10.75 -9.31 -12.30
N GLY A 77 11.53 -8.24 -12.22
CA GLY A 77 12.16 -7.63 -13.40
C GLY A 77 11.27 -6.70 -14.21
N PHE A 78 10.15 -6.23 -13.64
CA PHE A 78 9.30 -5.27 -14.33
C PHE A 78 9.98 -3.91 -14.46
N THR A 79 9.79 -3.26 -15.59
CA THR A 79 10.29 -1.91 -15.84
C THR A 79 9.27 -0.86 -15.39
N GLN A 80 9.71 0.40 -15.27
CA GLN A 80 8.80 1.50 -14.99
C GLN A 80 7.71 1.60 -16.08
N GLN A 81 8.07 1.33 -17.33
CA GLN A 81 7.12 1.36 -18.45
C GLN A 81 6.03 0.29 -18.27
N ASP A 82 6.40 -0.90 -17.80
CA ASP A 82 5.42 -1.95 -17.48
C ASP A 82 4.47 -1.51 -16.38
N VAL A 83 5.00 -0.87 -15.35
CA VAL A 83 4.21 -0.35 -14.22
C VAL A 83 3.24 0.74 -14.69
N ASP A 84 3.74 1.70 -15.47
CA ASP A 84 2.90 2.79 -16.01
C ASP A 84 1.74 2.24 -16.85
N ALA A 85 2.01 1.26 -17.70
CA ALA A 85 0.98 0.62 -18.52
C ALA A 85 -0.05 -0.12 -17.65
N ALA A 86 0.39 -0.76 -16.58
CA ALA A 86 -0.49 -1.47 -15.66
C ALA A 86 -1.38 -0.49 -14.87
N ILE A 87 -0.84 0.64 -14.46
CA ILE A 87 -1.61 1.71 -13.79
C ILE A 87 -2.70 2.21 -14.73
N GLU A 88 -2.35 2.45 -15.99
CA GLU A 88 -3.31 2.92 -17.01
C GLU A 88 -4.46 1.92 -17.18
N ARG A 89 -4.16 0.63 -17.30
CA ARG A 89 -5.18 -0.42 -17.40
C ARG A 89 -6.06 -0.49 -16.15
N CYS A 90 -5.46 -0.33 -14.98
CA CYS A 90 -6.21 -0.32 -13.72
C CYS A 90 -7.20 0.86 -13.68
N ASN A 91 -6.75 2.05 -14.02
CA ASN A 91 -7.57 3.25 -14.06
C ASN A 91 -8.70 3.09 -15.08
N GLU A 92 -8.43 2.53 -16.25
CA GLU A 92 -9.43 2.30 -17.28
C GLU A 92 -10.53 1.34 -16.81
N ARG A 93 -10.15 0.21 -16.18
CA ARG A 93 -11.13 -0.72 -15.61
C ARG A 93 -12.01 -0.04 -14.55
N ASN A 94 -11.43 0.82 -13.74
CA ASN A 94 -12.19 1.53 -12.71
C ASN A 94 -13.12 2.59 -13.30
N ARG A 95 -12.71 3.26 -14.38
CA ARG A 95 -13.60 4.18 -15.12
C ARG A 95 -14.78 3.44 -15.72
N GLU A 96 -14.55 2.29 -16.35
CA GLU A 96 -15.60 1.45 -16.93
C GLU A 96 -16.60 0.97 -15.88
N ARG A 97 -16.15 0.74 -14.66
CA ARG A 97 -16.99 0.33 -13.54
C ARG A 97 -17.64 1.50 -12.79
N GLY A 98 -17.43 2.73 -13.26
CA GLY A 98 -17.99 3.92 -12.62
C GLY A 98 -17.36 4.29 -11.29
N ARG A 99 -16.12 3.83 -11.02
CA ARG A 99 -15.40 4.11 -9.76
C ARG A 99 -14.52 5.35 -9.82
N LEU A 100 -14.19 5.79 -11.01
CA LEU A 100 -13.39 7.01 -11.25
C LEU A 100 -14.18 8.00 -12.08
#